data_ce9dcb945c16edfc2c209df6acb645ca
#
_entry.id   ce9dcb945c16edfc2c209df6acb645ca
#
_cell.length_a   1.000
_cell.length_b   1.000
_cell.length_c   1.000
_cell.angle_alpha   90.00
_cell.angle_beta   90.00
_cell.angle_gamma   90.00
#
_symmetry.space_group_name_H-M   'P 1'
#
loop_
_entity.id
_entity.type
_entity.pdbx_description
1 polymer ?
#
loop_
_entity_poly.entity_id
_entity_poly.type
_entity_poly.pdbx_seq_one_letter_code
_entity_poly.pdbx_strand_id
1 'polypeptide(L)'
;MLTFIMFFSYAYQAPADAVKPLYLQYAKLEEDYGLAKRAMMVYAKATKAVPNNEKLSMYEIYIARAAEIFGVPKTREIYEQAIESGLPDKDVKTMCLKYAELEKSLGEIDRARGVYVFASQFADPRSDGDFWNKWHEFEVQHGNEDTFREMLRIKRSVSASYSQVEALISFAILPAAVVASKSINFGNACSSVHTTGWDTIST
;
A
#
# COMPACT_ATOMS: atom_id res chain seq x y z
N MET A 1 -6.66 19.77 31.36
CA MET A 1 -7.33 18.49 31.09
C MET A 1 -8.75 18.69 30.54
N LEU A 2 -9.57 19.54 31.16
CA LEU A 2 -10.94 19.85 30.69
C LEU A 2 -10.98 20.42 29.26
N THR A 3 -10.09 21.34 28.90
CA THR A 3 -10.01 21.94 27.56
C THR A 3 -9.74 20.91 26.45
N PHE A 4 -8.92 19.91 26.75
CA PHE A 4 -8.60 18.79 25.83
C PHE A 4 -9.83 17.92 25.55
N ILE A 5 -10.60 17.57 26.59
CA ILE A 5 -11.80 16.77 26.46
C ILE A 5 -12.90 17.55 25.73
N MET A 6 -13.10 18.81 26.08
CA MET A 6 -14.09 19.70 25.43
C MET A 6 -13.80 19.87 23.94
N PHE A 7 -12.51 20.02 23.57
CA PHE A 7 -12.10 20.14 22.16
C PHE A 7 -12.54 18.90 21.34
N PHE A 8 -12.25 17.69 21.83
CA PHE A 8 -12.60 16.47 21.08
C PHE A 8 -14.09 16.26 20.97
N SER A 9 -14.87 16.64 21.97
CA SER A 9 -16.32 16.62 21.89
C SER A 9 -16.86 17.56 20.81
N TYR A 10 -16.26 18.75 20.69
CA TYR A 10 -16.62 19.71 19.64
C TYR A 10 -16.15 19.26 18.24
N ALA A 11 -14.93 18.76 18.14
CA ALA A 11 -14.35 18.30 16.90
C ALA A 11 -15.12 17.11 16.31
N TYR A 12 -15.71 16.27 17.14
CA TYR A 12 -16.54 15.13 16.70
C TYR A 12 -17.84 15.58 16.02
N GLN A 13 -18.36 16.77 16.35
CA GLN A 13 -19.59 17.33 15.78
C GLN A 13 -19.31 18.25 14.57
N ALA A 14 -18.03 18.51 14.27
CA ALA A 14 -17.65 19.39 13.18
C ALA A 14 -17.94 18.77 11.81
N PRO A 15 -18.33 19.55 10.79
CA PRO A 15 -18.47 19.08 9.43
C PRO A 15 -17.11 18.57 8.90
N ALA A 16 -17.14 17.57 7.99
CA ALA A 16 -15.96 16.86 7.54
C ALA A 16 -14.82 17.75 6.99
N ASP A 17 -15.17 18.83 6.30
CA ASP A 17 -14.25 19.83 5.74
C ASP A 17 -13.59 20.71 6.81
N ALA A 18 -14.21 20.87 7.99
CA ALA A 18 -13.68 21.65 9.10
C ALA A 18 -12.79 20.82 10.06
N VAL A 19 -12.87 19.50 10.02
CA VAL A 19 -12.17 18.61 10.97
C VAL A 19 -10.65 18.82 10.90
N LYS A 20 -10.05 18.74 9.72
CA LYS A 20 -8.61 18.86 9.53
C LYS A 20 -8.06 20.22 10.01
N PRO A 21 -8.57 21.38 9.53
CA PRO A 21 -8.07 22.67 10.00
C PRO A 21 -8.25 22.87 11.50
N LEU A 22 -9.33 22.36 12.10
CA LEU A 22 -9.58 22.44 13.54
C LEU A 22 -8.51 21.68 14.34
N TYR A 23 -8.22 20.43 13.95
CA TYR A 23 -7.17 19.64 14.60
C TYR A 23 -5.78 20.26 14.43
N LEU A 24 -5.46 20.82 13.26
CA LEU A 24 -4.18 21.47 13.00
C LEU A 24 -4.00 22.74 13.85
N GLN A 25 -5.03 23.57 13.98
CA GLN A 25 -5.00 24.75 14.85
C GLN A 25 -4.79 24.37 16.31
N TYR A 26 -5.47 23.32 16.78
CA TYR A 26 -5.32 22.87 18.16
C TYR A 26 -3.96 22.21 18.42
N ALA A 27 -3.44 21.43 17.49
CA ALA A 27 -2.10 20.86 17.59
C ALA A 27 -1.03 21.97 17.67
N LYS A 28 -1.15 22.98 16.81
CA LYS A 28 -0.27 24.15 16.83
C LYS A 28 -0.34 24.90 18.17
N LEU A 29 -1.52 25.08 18.72
CA LEU A 29 -1.69 25.71 20.04
C LEU A 29 -0.92 24.92 21.12
N GLU A 30 -1.04 23.59 21.16
CA GLU A 30 -0.31 22.74 22.10
C GLU A 30 1.22 22.82 21.89
N GLU A 31 1.69 22.95 20.64
CA GLU A 31 3.11 23.19 20.33
C GLU A 31 3.58 24.55 20.85
N ASP A 32 2.83 25.61 20.60
CA ASP A 32 3.15 26.98 21.02
C ASP A 32 3.26 27.08 22.56
N TYR A 33 2.51 26.28 23.30
CA TYR A 33 2.63 26.14 24.77
C TYR A 33 3.71 25.14 25.20
N GLY A 34 4.52 24.61 24.29
CA GLY A 34 5.62 23.70 24.61
C GLY A 34 5.16 22.29 25.00
N LEU A 35 3.91 21.92 24.70
CA LEU A 35 3.32 20.62 25.04
C LEU A 35 3.45 19.61 23.90
N ALA A 36 4.66 19.39 23.40
CA ALA A 36 4.98 18.57 22.24
C ALA A 36 4.32 17.18 22.25
N LYS A 37 4.34 16.46 23.38
CA LYS A 37 3.69 15.14 23.51
C LYS A 37 2.18 15.21 23.31
N ARG A 38 1.53 16.29 23.77
CA ARG A 38 0.09 16.49 23.60
C ARG A 38 -0.24 16.86 22.16
N ALA A 39 0.57 17.70 21.53
CA ALA A 39 0.44 18.00 20.10
C ALA A 39 0.50 16.71 19.25
N MET A 40 1.46 15.81 19.52
CA MET A 40 1.53 14.52 18.83
C MET A 40 0.29 13.65 19.05
N MET A 41 -0.29 13.65 20.26
CA MET A 41 -1.58 12.96 20.50
C MET A 41 -2.74 13.58 19.70
N VAL A 42 -2.74 14.88 19.51
CA VAL A 42 -3.72 15.58 18.67
C VAL A 42 -3.57 15.17 17.22
N TYR A 43 -2.34 15.17 16.66
CA TYR A 43 -2.07 14.69 15.30
C TYR A 43 -2.49 13.25 15.10
N ALA A 44 -2.14 12.34 16.02
CA ALA A 44 -2.53 10.95 15.97
C ALA A 44 -4.05 10.72 16.01
N LYS A 45 -4.81 11.57 16.70
CA LYS A 45 -6.27 11.54 16.68
C LYS A 45 -6.84 12.12 15.39
N ALA A 46 -6.21 13.17 14.86
CA ALA A 46 -6.60 13.79 13.60
C ALA A 46 -6.55 12.78 12.44
N THR A 47 -5.52 11.93 12.36
CA THR A 47 -5.42 10.91 11.30
C THR A 47 -6.58 9.90 11.30
N LYS A 48 -7.25 9.72 12.45
CA LYS A 48 -8.42 8.85 12.58
C LYS A 48 -9.75 9.59 12.35
N ALA A 49 -9.77 10.90 12.58
CA ALA A 49 -10.98 11.72 12.52
C ALA A 49 -11.22 12.31 11.11
N VAL A 50 -10.17 12.55 10.34
CA VAL A 50 -10.30 13.11 8.98
C VAL A 50 -10.87 12.10 7.99
N PRO A 51 -11.59 12.56 6.95
CA PRO A 51 -12.10 11.69 5.89
C PRO A 51 -10.94 11.06 5.09
N ASN A 52 -11.23 9.93 4.41
CA ASN A 52 -10.20 9.12 3.74
C ASN A 52 -9.38 9.91 2.68
N ASN A 53 -10.00 10.83 1.96
CA ASN A 53 -9.33 11.68 0.97
C ASN A 53 -8.33 12.67 1.58
N GLU A 54 -8.40 12.94 2.87
CA GLU A 54 -7.48 13.85 3.58
C GLU A 54 -6.48 13.13 4.49
N LYS A 55 -6.63 11.81 4.69
CA LYS A 55 -5.75 11.03 5.57
C LYS A 55 -4.30 11.10 5.14
N LEU A 56 -4.00 10.94 3.84
CA LEU A 56 -2.64 10.99 3.32
C LEU A 56 -1.96 12.31 3.73
N SER A 57 -2.59 13.43 3.41
CA SER A 57 -2.03 14.76 3.73
C SER A 57 -1.95 15.02 5.24
N MET A 58 -2.84 14.43 6.04
CA MET A 58 -2.77 14.53 7.49
C MET A 58 -1.58 13.75 8.05
N TYR A 59 -1.31 12.55 7.56
CA TYR A 59 -0.12 11.78 7.92
C TYR A 59 1.18 12.49 7.52
N GLU A 60 1.23 13.10 6.34
CA GLU A 60 2.39 13.88 5.88
C GLU A 60 2.72 15.03 6.84
N ILE A 61 1.70 15.79 7.27
CA ILE A 61 1.86 16.85 8.26
C ILE A 61 2.34 16.27 9.60
N TYR A 62 1.72 15.18 10.06
CA TYR A 62 2.10 14.54 11.32
C TYR A 62 3.55 14.06 11.30
N ILE A 63 3.99 13.41 10.21
CA ILE A 63 5.38 12.96 10.02
C ILE A 63 6.35 14.13 10.05
N ALA A 64 6.06 15.21 9.30
CA ALA A 64 6.91 16.40 9.26
C ALA A 64 7.08 17.02 10.66
N ARG A 65 5.99 17.21 11.39
CA ARG A 65 6.05 17.78 12.76
C ARG A 65 6.75 16.85 13.74
N ALA A 66 6.53 15.53 13.64
CA ALA A 66 7.23 14.56 14.49
C ALA A 66 8.73 14.53 14.21
N ALA A 67 9.15 14.67 12.94
CA ALA A 67 10.55 14.75 12.56
C ALA A 67 11.24 16.00 13.16
N GLU A 68 10.57 17.15 13.13
CA GLU A 68 11.08 18.41 13.69
C GLU A 68 11.21 18.37 15.22
N ILE A 69 10.24 17.77 15.92
CA ILE A 69 10.16 17.83 17.39
C ILE A 69 10.94 16.67 18.05
N PHE A 70 10.84 15.46 17.52
CA PHE A 70 11.40 14.24 18.12
C PHE A 70 12.52 13.60 17.30
N GLY A 71 12.78 14.15 16.12
CA GLY A 71 13.77 13.62 15.19
C GLY A 71 13.22 12.53 14.28
N VAL A 72 13.99 12.28 13.22
CA VAL A 72 13.63 11.40 12.12
C VAL A 72 13.32 9.94 12.53
N PRO A 73 14.08 9.31 13.47
CA PRO A 73 13.79 7.92 13.86
C PRO A 73 12.40 7.70 14.44
N LYS A 74 11.80 8.74 15.06
CA LYS A 74 10.43 8.64 15.62
C LYS A 74 9.35 8.58 14.56
N THR A 75 9.62 9.03 13.35
CA THR A 75 8.66 9.02 12.25
C THR A 75 8.37 7.61 11.72
N ARG A 76 9.27 6.64 11.98
CA ARG A 76 9.09 5.23 11.57
C ARG A 76 7.75 4.67 12.02
N GLU A 77 7.45 4.79 13.30
CA GLU A 77 6.17 4.32 13.88
C GLU A 77 4.96 4.95 13.20
N ILE A 78 5.10 6.22 12.77
CA ILE A 78 4.01 6.95 12.13
C ILE A 78 3.83 6.48 10.68
N TYR A 79 4.92 6.19 9.96
CA TYR A 79 4.86 5.58 8.62
C TYR A 79 4.19 4.20 8.66
N GLU A 80 4.58 3.35 9.61
CA GLU A 80 3.98 2.03 9.81
C GLU A 80 2.48 2.14 10.12
N GLN A 81 2.09 3.04 11.03
CA GLN A 81 0.68 3.32 11.30
C GLN A 81 -0.09 3.83 10.08
N ALA A 82 0.54 4.68 9.24
CA ALA A 82 -0.09 5.18 8.02
C ALA A 82 -0.37 4.04 7.03
N ILE A 83 0.60 3.17 6.81
CA ILE A 83 0.51 2.01 5.92
C ILE A 83 -0.60 1.05 6.38
N GLU A 84 -0.74 0.83 7.69
CA GLU A 84 -1.74 -0.07 8.28
C GLU A 84 -3.13 0.58 8.46
N SER A 85 -3.26 1.89 8.25
CA SER A 85 -4.49 2.64 8.55
C SER A 85 -5.65 2.46 7.58
N GLY A 86 -5.52 1.60 6.57
CA GLY A 86 -6.54 1.36 5.55
C GLY A 86 -6.66 2.51 4.54
N LEU A 87 -5.55 3.15 4.21
CA LEU A 87 -5.47 4.09 3.08
C LEU A 87 -5.76 3.38 1.75
N PRO A 88 -6.23 4.10 0.72
CA PRO A 88 -6.28 3.58 -0.65
C PRO A 88 -4.90 3.11 -1.13
N ASP A 89 -4.84 2.04 -1.95
CA ASP A 89 -3.59 1.43 -2.43
C ASP A 89 -2.58 2.42 -3.01
N LYS A 90 -3.09 3.41 -3.76
CA LYS A 90 -2.28 4.51 -4.32
C LYS A 90 -1.58 5.31 -3.22
N ASP A 91 -2.28 5.59 -2.12
CA ASP A 91 -1.77 6.40 -1.01
C ASP A 91 -0.83 5.57 -0.14
N VAL A 92 -1.14 4.27 0.08
CA VAL A 92 -0.23 3.32 0.73
C VAL A 92 1.10 3.26 -0.01
N LYS A 93 1.07 3.09 -1.35
CA LYS A 93 2.27 3.09 -2.19
C LYS A 93 3.07 4.40 -2.05
N THR A 94 2.40 5.54 -2.07
CA THR A 94 3.03 6.85 -1.88
C THR A 94 3.73 6.96 -0.53
N MET A 95 3.08 6.49 0.55
CA MET A 95 3.68 6.45 1.90
C MET A 95 4.86 5.50 1.96
N CYS A 96 4.77 4.32 1.35
CA CYS A 96 5.88 3.37 1.29
C CYS A 96 7.10 3.95 0.56
N LEU A 97 6.90 4.65 -0.57
CA LEU A 97 8.02 5.29 -1.29
C LEU A 97 8.72 6.35 -0.44
N LYS A 98 7.96 7.18 0.29
CA LYS A 98 8.53 8.16 1.23
C LYS A 98 9.26 7.49 2.39
N TYR A 99 8.71 6.40 2.90
CA TYR A 99 9.34 5.63 3.98
C TYR A 99 10.64 4.96 3.50
N ALA A 100 10.65 4.36 2.31
CA ALA A 100 11.86 3.78 1.72
C ALA A 100 12.96 4.84 1.51
N GLU A 101 12.60 6.05 1.05
CA GLU A 101 13.54 7.16 0.90
C GLU A 101 14.09 7.63 2.24
N LEU A 102 13.26 7.65 3.29
CA LEU A 102 13.69 7.94 4.66
C LEU A 102 14.72 6.91 5.14
N GLU A 103 14.40 5.60 5.04
CA GLU A 103 15.31 4.53 5.48
C GLU A 103 16.61 4.54 4.69
N LYS A 104 16.54 4.82 3.38
CA LYS A 104 17.72 5.01 2.53
C LYS A 104 18.59 6.17 3.03
N SER A 105 17.99 7.30 3.39
CA SER A 105 18.71 8.47 3.91
C SER A 105 19.37 8.22 5.26
N LEU A 106 18.84 7.29 6.05
CA LEU A 106 19.39 6.85 7.34
C LEU A 106 20.46 5.75 7.18
N GLY A 107 20.71 5.27 5.95
CA GLY A 107 21.63 4.17 5.68
C GLY A 107 21.07 2.77 5.95
N GLU A 108 19.79 2.66 6.28
CA GLU A 108 19.10 1.39 6.57
C GLU A 108 18.61 0.74 5.26
N ILE A 109 19.56 0.32 4.42
CA ILE A 109 19.30 -0.15 3.06
C ILE A 109 18.40 -1.39 3.03
N ASP A 110 18.60 -2.35 3.95
CA ASP A 110 17.79 -3.57 3.99
C ASP A 110 16.35 -3.29 4.41
N ARG A 111 16.13 -2.31 5.30
CA ARG A 111 14.77 -1.86 5.65
C ARG A 111 14.10 -1.16 4.48
N ALA A 112 14.81 -0.27 3.79
CA ALA A 112 14.31 0.38 2.58
C ALA A 112 13.89 -0.67 1.53
N ARG A 113 14.71 -1.71 1.32
CA ARG A 113 14.40 -2.84 0.44
C ARG A 113 13.13 -3.58 0.87
N GLY A 114 12.99 -3.89 2.17
CA GLY A 114 11.77 -4.50 2.72
C GLY A 114 10.52 -3.68 2.44
N VAL A 115 10.60 -2.34 2.54
CA VAL A 115 9.49 -1.44 2.21
C VAL A 115 9.15 -1.48 0.71
N TYR A 116 10.16 -1.52 -0.19
CA TYR A 116 9.91 -1.71 -1.63
C TYR A 116 9.23 -3.03 -1.94
N VAL A 117 9.68 -4.13 -1.30
CA VAL A 117 9.05 -5.45 -1.46
C VAL A 117 7.58 -5.41 -1.03
N PHE A 118 7.29 -4.80 0.11
CA PHE A 118 5.91 -4.64 0.57
C PHE A 118 5.08 -3.79 -0.39
N ALA A 119 5.60 -2.64 -0.83
CA ALA A 119 4.90 -1.71 -1.71
C ALA A 119 4.62 -2.30 -3.11
N SER A 120 5.41 -3.29 -3.55
CA SER A 120 5.28 -3.90 -4.88
C SER A 120 3.92 -4.55 -5.13
N GLN A 121 3.25 -5.03 -4.09
CA GLN A 121 1.92 -5.63 -4.20
C GLN A 121 0.83 -4.62 -4.64
N PHE A 122 1.08 -3.31 -4.46
CA PHE A 122 0.17 -2.23 -4.85
C PHE A 122 0.57 -1.56 -6.19
N ALA A 123 1.54 -2.12 -6.91
CA ALA A 123 2.11 -1.51 -8.12
C ALA A 123 2.12 -2.52 -9.28
N ASP A 124 1.14 -2.42 -10.19
CA ASP A 124 1.13 -3.24 -11.40
C ASP A 124 2.31 -2.86 -12.32
N PRO A 125 3.21 -3.80 -12.66
CA PRO A 125 4.37 -3.53 -13.52
C PRO A 125 4.05 -2.98 -14.90
N ARG A 126 2.83 -3.15 -15.38
CA ARG A 126 2.38 -2.67 -16.70
C ARG A 126 1.90 -1.22 -16.67
N SER A 127 1.27 -0.79 -15.58
CA SER A 127 0.69 0.55 -15.45
C SER A 127 1.53 1.51 -14.61
N ASP A 128 2.38 0.98 -13.72
CA ASP A 128 3.13 1.74 -12.73
C ASP A 128 4.64 1.63 -12.91
N GLY A 129 5.11 2.01 -14.12
CA GLY A 129 6.53 1.98 -14.48
C GLY A 129 7.41 2.80 -13.53
N ASP A 130 6.89 3.92 -13.00
CA ASP A 130 7.65 4.83 -12.14
C ASP A 130 8.09 4.18 -10.82
N PHE A 131 7.21 3.40 -10.19
CA PHE A 131 7.55 2.65 -8.98
C PHE A 131 8.68 1.65 -9.25
N TRP A 132 8.57 0.87 -10.31
CA TRP A 132 9.54 -0.16 -10.66
C TRP A 132 10.88 0.41 -11.12
N ASN A 133 10.89 1.58 -11.76
CA ASN A 133 12.12 2.28 -12.12
C ASN A 133 12.84 2.79 -10.86
N LYS A 134 12.12 3.37 -9.89
CA LYS A 134 12.71 3.81 -8.61
C LYS A 134 13.32 2.65 -7.84
N TRP A 135 12.64 1.51 -7.78
CA TRP A 135 13.19 0.33 -7.11
C TRP A 135 14.40 -0.24 -7.87
N HIS A 136 14.32 -0.28 -9.20
CA HIS A 136 15.48 -0.67 -10.04
C HIS A 136 16.70 0.22 -9.77
N GLU A 137 16.54 1.54 -9.78
CA GLU A 137 17.61 2.49 -9.47
C GLU A 137 18.17 2.27 -8.06
N PHE A 138 17.31 2.02 -7.10
CA PHE A 138 17.72 1.71 -5.73
C PHE A 138 18.58 0.44 -5.66
N GLU A 139 18.22 -0.65 -6.33
CA GLU A 139 19.00 -1.88 -6.35
C GLU A 139 20.31 -1.75 -7.16
N VAL A 140 20.33 -0.92 -8.19
CA VAL A 140 21.57 -0.60 -8.93
C VAL A 140 22.56 0.16 -8.05
N GLN A 141 22.08 1.07 -7.20
CA GLN A 141 22.92 1.91 -6.35
C GLN A 141 23.38 1.20 -5.07
N HIS A 142 22.54 0.39 -4.47
CA HIS A 142 22.71 -0.15 -3.11
C HIS A 142 22.61 -1.68 -3.01
N GLY A 143 22.23 -2.36 -4.09
CA GLY A 143 22.04 -3.81 -4.12
C GLY A 143 23.27 -4.57 -4.63
N ASN A 144 23.09 -5.86 -4.77
CA ASN A 144 23.99 -6.80 -5.40
C ASN A 144 23.24 -7.63 -6.45
N GLU A 145 23.95 -8.56 -7.10
CA GLU A 145 23.36 -9.41 -8.13
C GLU A 145 22.15 -10.22 -7.61
N ASP A 146 22.22 -10.72 -6.39
CA ASP A 146 21.17 -11.55 -5.79
C ASP A 146 19.92 -10.73 -5.45
N THR A 147 20.09 -9.53 -4.85
CA THR A 147 18.98 -8.64 -4.53
C THR A 147 18.31 -8.10 -5.79
N PHE A 148 19.10 -7.83 -6.83
CA PHE A 148 18.56 -7.42 -8.12
C PHE A 148 17.76 -8.54 -8.82
N ARG A 149 18.28 -9.78 -8.79
CA ARG A 149 17.53 -10.97 -9.29
C ARG A 149 16.22 -11.16 -8.55
N GLU A 150 16.24 -10.99 -7.23
CA GLU A 150 15.03 -11.10 -6.39
C GLU A 150 14.00 -10.04 -6.75
N MET A 151 14.40 -8.78 -6.95
CA MET A 151 13.52 -7.72 -7.43
C MET A 151 12.84 -8.10 -8.77
N LEU A 152 13.61 -8.64 -9.72
CA LEU A 152 13.08 -9.10 -11.01
C LEU A 152 12.13 -10.30 -10.87
N ARG A 153 12.39 -11.20 -9.91
CA ARG A 153 11.51 -12.32 -9.57
C ARG A 153 10.18 -11.83 -9.04
N ILE A 154 10.23 -10.89 -8.09
CA ILE A 154 9.04 -10.27 -7.50
C ILE A 154 8.24 -9.53 -8.58
N LYS A 155 8.89 -8.74 -9.43
CA LYS A 155 8.23 -8.03 -10.54
C LYS A 155 7.43 -8.99 -11.44
N ARG A 156 8.00 -10.13 -11.79
CA ARG A 156 7.31 -11.17 -12.60
C ARG A 156 6.14 -11.79 -11.86
N SER A 157 6.31 -12.10 -10.57
CA SER A 157 5.25 -12.66 -9.72
C SER A 157 4.06 -11.72 -9.61
N VAL A 158 4.32 -10.43 -9.33
CA VAL A 158 3.28 -9.39 -9.23
C VAL A 158 2.57 -9.22 -10.57
N SER A 159 3.30 -9.19 -11.69
CA SER A 159 2.70 -9.10 -13.02
C SER A 159 1.77 -10.28 -13.33
N ALA A 160 2.16 -11.50 -12.93
CA ALA A 160 1.32 -12.68 -13.09
C ALA A 160 0.04 -12.60 -12.25
N SER A 161 0.14 -12.11 -10.99
CA SER A 161 -1.02 -11.93 -10.09
C SER A 161 -2.03 -10.94 -10.67
N TYR A 162 -1.57 -9.79 -11.16
CA TYR A 162 -2.46 -8.80 -11.80
C TYR A 162 -3.13 -9.36 -13.07
N SER A 163 -2.40 -10.12 -13.89
CA SER A 163 -2.97 -10.78 -15.08
C SER A 163 -4.05 -11.80 -14.73
N GLN A 164 -3.87 -12.56 -13.65
CA GLN A 164 -4.89 -13.50 -13.17
C GLN A 164 -6.16 -12.80 -12.68
N VAL A 165 -6.01 -11.70 -11.92
CA VAL A 165 -7.15 -10.90 -11.45
C VAL A 165 -7.93 -10.30 -12.62
N GLU A 166 -7.26 -9.75 -13.63
CA GLU A 166 -7.92 -9.23 -14.83
C GLU A 166 -8.67 -10.33 -15.60
N ALA A 167 -8.07 -11.52 -15.74
CA ALA A 167 -8.73 -12.65 -16.38
C ALA A 167 -9.99 -13.09 -15.63
N LEU A 168 -9.94 -13.11 -14.29
CA LEU A 168 -11.10 -13.43 -13.45
C LEU A 168 -12.20 -12.38 -13.56
N ILE A 169 -11.85 -11.09 -13.53
CA ILE A 169 -12.81 -9.98 -13.70
C ILE A 169 -13.44 -10.05 -15.10
N SER A 170 -12.65 -10.26 -16.13
CA SER A 170 -13.13 -10.40 -17.52
C SER A 170 -14.10 -11.58 -17.66
N PHE A 171 -13.80 -12.70 -16.99
CA PHE A 171 -14.69 -13.85 -16.97
C PHE A 171 -16.00 -13.59 -16.21
N ALA A 172 -15.94 -12.88 -15.09
CA ALA A 172 -17.11 -12.55 -14.27
C ALA A 172 -18.06 -11.54 -14.95
N ILE A 173 -17.55 -10.71 -15.86
CA ILE A 173 -18.32 -9.69 -16.61
C ILE A 173 -18.90 -10.27 -17.92
N LEU A 174 -18.43 -11.43 -18.37
CA LEU A 174 -18.96 -12.07 -19.59
C LEU A 174 -20.44 -12.44 -19.41
N PRO A 175 -21.33 -12.04 -20.33
CA PRO A 175 -22.75 -12.42 -20.28
C PRO A 175 -22.87 -13.96 -20.37
N ALA A 176 -23.82 -14.52 -19.62
CA ALA A 176 -24.04 -15.98 -19.48
C ALA A 176 -24.10 -16.76 -20.81
N ALA A 177 -24.52 -16.11 -21.90
CA ALA A 177 -24.55 -16.66 -23.25
C ALA A 177 -23.15 -17.02 -23.83
N VAL A 178 -22.10 -16.30 -23.42
CA VAL A 178 -20.72 -16.54 -23.89
C VAL A 178 -20.06 -17.68 -23.11
N VAL A 179 -20.45 -17.84 -21.82
CA VAL A 179 -19.95 -18.94 -20.97
C VAL A 179 -20.51 -20.30 -21.49
N ALA A 180 -21.78 -20.34 -21.88
CA ALA A 180 -22.41 -21.54 -22.41
C ALA A 180 -21.78 -22.01 -23.75
N SER A 181 -21.35 -21.08 -24.61
CA SER A 181 -20.69 -21.44 -25.89
C SER A 181 -19.26 -21.95 -25.73
N LYS A 182 -18.54 -21.55 -24.67
CA LYS A 182 -17.20 -22.06 -24.38
C LYS A 182 -17.21 -23.41 -23.67
N SER A 183 -18.25 -23.74 -22.89
CA SER A 183 -18.38 -25.04 -22.23
C SER A 183 -18.69 -26.16 -23.24
N ILE A 184 -19.33 -25.86 -24.39
CA ILE A 184 -19.61 -26.87 -25.45
C ILE A 184 -18.32 -27.30 -26.17
N ASN A 185 -17.33 -26.41 -26.31
CA ASN A 185 -16.04 -26.76 -26.92
C ASN A 185 -15.10 -27.56 -25.99
N PHE A 186 -15.27 -27.51 -24.67
CA PHE A 186 -14.47 -28.33 -23.74
C PHE A 186 -14.97 -29.78 -23.66
N GLY A 187 -16.27 -30.04 -23.93
CA GLY A 187 -16.86 -31.37 -23.94
C GLY A 187 -16.41 -32.23 -25.10
N ASN A 188 -16.08 -31.63 -26.27
CA ASN A 188 -15.66 -32.38 -27.46
C ASN A 188 -14.16 -32.71 -27.49
N ALA A 189 -13.34 -32.07 -26.64
CA ALA A 189 -11.92 -32.40 -26.57
C ALA A 189 -11.60 -33.57 -25.62
N CYS A 190 -12.56 -33.98 -24.77
CA CYS A 190 -12.36 -35.06 -23.81
C CYS A 190 -12.84 -36.44 -24.33
N SER A 191 -13.58 -36.47 -25.45
CA SER A 191 -14.12 -37.73 -26.01
C SER A 191 -13.23 -38.40 -27.07
N SER A 192 -12.08 -37.83 -27.42
CA SER A 192 -11.17 -38.38 -28.43
C SER A 192 -9.92 -39.10 -27.90
N VAL A 193 -9.83 -39.34 -26.60
CA VAL A 193 -8.64 -39.96 -25.97
C VAL A 193 -8.90 -41.37 -25.42
N HIS A 194 -10.08 -41.92 -25.61
CA HIS A 194 -10.38 -43.28 -25.16
C HIS A 194 -10.83 -44.18 -26.31
N THR A 195 -9.95 -44.51 -27.29
CA THR A 195 -10.02 -45.74 -28.07
C THR A 195 -8.72 -45.96 -28.85
N THR A 196 -7.69 -46.50 -28.21
CA THR A 196 -6.69 -47.39 -28.84
C THR A 196 -6.14 -48.30 -27.74
N GLY A 197 -6.66 -49.51 -27.64
CA GLY A 197 -5.95 -50.70 -27.98
C GLY A 197 -5.13 -51.28 -26.82
N TRP A 198 -5.76 -52.07 -25.93
CA TRP A 198 -5.09 -53.16 -25.22
C TRP A 198 -5.84 -54.44 -25.51
N ASP A 199 -5.46 -55.06 -26.59
CA ASP A 199 -5.73 -56.50 -26.79
C ASP A 199 -4.43 -57.21 -27.21
N THR A 200 -4.24 -58.38 -26.60
CA THR A 200 -3.28 -59.42 -26.90
C THR A 200 -1.89 -59.30 -26.34
N ILE A 201 -1.66 -60.08 -25.27
CA ILE A 201 -0.70 -61.21 -25.27
C ILE A 201 -1.17 -62.21 -24.20
N SER A 202 -1.78 -63.35 -24.73
CA SER A 202 -1.84 -64.62 -24.02
C SER A 202 -0.95 -65.54 -24.77
N THR A 203 0.10 -66.02 -24.16
CA THR A 203 0.68 -67.37 -24.16
C THR A 203 1.97 -67.33 -23.38
#